data_0d3ae7d036d474109a21da374c6ddf11
#
_entry.id   0d3ae7d036d474109a21da374c6ddf11
#
_cell.length_a   1.000
_cell.length_b   1.000
_cell.length_c   1.000
_cell.angle_alpha   90.00
_cell.angle_beta   90.00
_cell.angle_gamma   90.00
#
_symmetry.space_group_name_H-M   'P 1'
#
loop_
_entity.id
_entity.type
_entity.pdbx_description
1 polymer ?
#
loop_
_entity_poly.entity_id
_entity_poly.type
_entity_poly.pdbx_seq_one_letter_code
_entity_poly.pdbx_strand_id
1 'polypeptide(L)'
;EMCIRDRNYGLQASQFTATSTTAECQTLSNPMYVHSIPNNNDNQDIVSMGTNSALLAKTVIENSYQVMAIQFMGMAQAIDYLKIQDRLSPKSRQVYEEIRSFFPVFTNDTPKYKEIERMMDYLKKENK
;
A
#
# COMPACT_ATOMS: atom_id res chain seq x y z
N GLU A 1 -3.92 8.39 20.76
CA GLU A 1 -4.90 9.41 20.33
C GLU A 1 -4.83 9.61 18.83
N MET A 2 -5.62 8.85 18.08
CA MET A 2 -5.74 9.07 16.63
C MET A 2 -6.61 10.28 16.28
N CYS A 3 -7.39 10.79 17.21
CA CYS A 3 -8.18 12.00 17.08
C CYS A 3 -7.46 13.16 17.77
N ILE A 4 -6.54 13.78 17.06
CA ILE A 4 -5.88 14.97 17.55
C ILE A 4 -6.86 16.14 17.38
N ARG A 5 -7.74 16.34 18.37
CA ARG A 5 -8.72 17.42 18.46
C ARG A 5 -9.87 17.30 17.45
N ASP A 6 -11.03 17.80 17.79
CA ASP A 6 -12.31 17.78 17.06
C ASP A 6 -12.32 18.36 15.64
N ARG A 7 -11.16 18.73 15.08
CA ARG A 7 -11.01 19.37 13.77
C ARG A 7 -10.17 18.59 12.76
N ASN A 8 -9.44 17.56 13.17
CA ASN A 8 -8.54 16.81 12.29
C ASN A 8 -8.76 15.31 12.47
N TYR A 9 -8.92 14.59 11.36
CA TYR A 9 -9.01 13.13 11.33
C TYR A 9 -7.63 12.45 11.33
N GLY A 10 -6.57 13.20 11.08
CA GLY A 10 -5.22 12.69 11.01
C GLY A 10 -5.06 11.63 9.93
N LEU A 11 -4.54 10.45 10.30
CA LEU A 11 -4.36 9.33 9.37
C LEU A 11 -5.61 8.45 9.18
N GLN A 12 -6.72 8.75 9.84
CA GLN A 12 -7.93 7.93 9.77
C GLN A 12 -8.49 7.83 8.33
N ALA A 13 -8.48 8.93 7.60
CA ALA A 13 -8.91 8.93 6.19
C ALA A 13 -8.01 8.03 5.32
N SER A 14 -6.69 8.05 5.55
CA SER A 14 -5.75 7.16 4.87
C SER A 14 -5.95 5.69 5.27
N GLN A 15 -6.36 5.42 6.52
CA GLN A 15 -6.73 4.08 6.96
C GLN A 15 -7.93 3.53 6.19
N PHE A 16 -8.95 4.34 5.91
CA PHE A 16 -10.08 3.93 5.08
C PHE A 16 -9.63 3.53 3.67
N THR A 17 -8.72 4.29 3.08
CA THR A 17 -8.13 3.94 1.79
C THR A 17 -7.41 2.60 1.86
N ALA A 18 -6.56 2.37 2.86
CA ALA A 18 -5.86 1.09 3.03
C ALA A 18 -6.83 -0.08 3.23
N THR A 19 -7.90 0.11 4.00
CA THR A 19 -8.94 -0.91 4.23
C THR A 19 -9.68 -1.25 2.93
N SER A 20 -10.08 -0.25 2.16
CA SER A 20 -10.76 -0.44 0.87
C SER A 20 -9.86 -1.17 -0.13
N THR A 21 -8.60 -0.77 -0.23
CA THR A 21 -7.60 -1.42 -1.10
C THR A 21 -7.35 -2.88 -0.69
N THR A 22 -7.32 -3.17 0.62
CA THR A 22 -7.19 -4.54 1.13
C THR A 22 -8.42 -5.38 0.78
N ALA A 23 -9.62 -4.84 0.89
CA ALA A 23 -10.86 -5.51 0.50
C ALA A 23 -10.88 -5.84 -1.01
N GLU A 24 -10.38 -4.94 -1.86
CA GLU A 24 -10.19 -5.21 -3.28
C GLU A 24 -9.22 -6.37 -3.52
N CYS A 25 -8.08 -6.40 -2.81
CA CYS A 25 -7.15 -7.54 -2.89
C CYS A 25 -7.83 -8.87 -2.55
N GLN A 26 -8.69 -8.89 -1.53
CA GLN A 26 -9.47 -10.08 -1.17
C GLN A 26 -10.42 -10.51 -2.29
N THR A 27 -11.07 -9.55 -2.94
CA THR A 27 -11.95 -9.83 -4.09
C THR A 27 -11.16 -10.40 -5.28
N LEU A 28 -9.95 -9.88 -5.53
CA LEU A 28 -9.08 -10.32 -6.62
C LEU A 28 -8.38 -11.66 -6.33
N SER A 29 -8.48 -12.19 -5.11
CA SER A 29 -7.85 -13.46 -4.71
C SER A 29 -8.59 -14.71 -5.17
N ASN A 30 -9.68 -14.57 -5.96
CA ASN A 30 -10.39 -15.70 -6.53
C ASN A 30 -9.49 -16.55 -7.43
N PRO A 31 -9.42 -17.87 -7.20
CA PRO A 31 -8.55 -18.74 -7.95
C PRO A 31 -9.04 -18.91 -9.39
N MET A 32 -8.19 -18.59 -10.37
CA MET A 32 -8.56 -18.66 -11.80
C MET A 32 -8.73 -20.08 -12.33
N TYR A 33 -8.17 -21.08 -11.65
CA TYR A 33 -8.29 -22.47 -12.11
C TYR A 33 -9.72 -23.02 -12.05
N VAL A 34 -10.63 -22.38 -11.32
CA VAL A 34 -12.06 -22.76 -11.29
C VAL A 34 -12.81 -22.30 -12.53
N HIS A 35 -12.21 -21.48 -13.38
CA HIS A 35 -12.79 -20.90 -14.57
C HIS A 35 -12.27 -21.56 -15.86
N SER A 36 -12.01 -22.87 -15.83
CA SER A 36 -11.61 -23.58 -17.06
C SER A 36 -12.74 -23.58 -18.08
N ILE A 37 -12.47 -22.99 -19.24
CA ILE A 37 -13.42 -22.89 -20.35
C ILE A 37 -12.83 -23.67 -21.53
N PRO A 38 -13.53 -24.69 -22.07
CA PRO A 38 -13.06 -25.45 -23.24
C PRO A 38 -12.81 -24.54 -24.42
N ASN A 39 -11.76 -24.86 -25.16
CA ASN A 39 -11.33 -24.08 -26.31
C ASN A 39 -10.92 -25.02 -27.49
N ASN A 40 -10.83 -24.47 -28.73
CA ASN A 40 -10.38 -25.20 -29.89
C ASN A 40 -11.20 -26.47 -30.15
N ASN A 41 -12.55 -26.35 -30.27
CA ASN A 41 -13.49 -27.45 -30.45
C ASN A 41 -13.32 -28.57 -29.39
N ASP A 42 -13.23 -28.18 -28.11
CA ASP A 42 -13.05 -29.08 -26.97
C ASP A 42 -11.74 -29.89 -26.98
N ASN A 43 -10.80 -29.57 -27.86
CA ASN A 43 -9.48 -30.19 -27.84
C ASN A 43 -8.63 -29.71 -26.63
N GLN A 44 -8.99 -28.55 -26.05
CA GLN A 44 -8.43 -27.99 -24.83
C GLN A 44 -9.56 -27.78 -23.81
N ASP A 45 -9.90 -28.83 -23.13
CA ASP A 45 -11.01 -28.87 -22.15
C ASP A 45 -10.59 -28.36 -20.77
N ILE A 46 -9.30 -28.41 -20.42
CA ILE A 46 -8.74 -27.91 -19.19
C ILE A 46 -7.71 -26.81 -19.49
N VAL A 47 -8.04 -25.57 -19.14
CA VAL A 47 -7.19 -24.39 -19.37
C VAL A 47 -6.88 -23.70 -18.04
N SER A 48 -5.60 -23.48 -17.76
CA SER A 48 -5.12 -22.92 -16.48
C SER A 48 -5.43 -21.44 -16.30
N MET A 49 -5.81 -20.71 -17.35
CA MET A 49 -6.04 -19.25 -17.32
C MET A 49 -4.88 -18.45 -16.70
N GLY A 50 -3.63 -18.90 -16.93
CA GLY A 50 -2.44 -18.34 -16.28
C GLY A 50 -2.22 -16.86 -16.55
N THR A 51 -2.51 -16.38 -17.78
CA THR A 51 -2.42 -14.94 -18.12
C THR A 51 -3.40 -14.10 -17.30
N ASN A 52 -4.64 -14.58 -17.16
CA ASN A 52 -5.64 -13.90 -16.34
C ASN A 52 -5.21 -13.85 -14.86
N SER A 53 -4.69 -14.95 -14.34
CA SER A 53 -4.14 -15.01 -12.99
C SER A 53 -2.99 -14.03 -12.80
N ALA A 54 -2.07 -13.93 -13.77
CA ALA A 54 -0.95 -12.98 -13.71
C ALA A 54 -1.41 -11.51 -13.73
N LEU A 55 -2.45 -11.17 -14.48
CA LEU A 55 -3.02 -9.83 -14.49
C LEU A 55 -3.66 -9.47 -13.16
N LEU A 56 -4.41 -10.38 -12.53
CA LEU A 56 -4.95 -10.18 -11.20
C LEU A 56 -3.83 -10.02 -10.15
N ALA A 57 -2.81 -10.87 -10.19
CA ALA A 57 -1.66 -10.79 -9.30
C ALA A 57 -0.93 -9.44 -9.43
N LYS A 58 -0.77 -8.92 -10.66
CA LYS A 58 -0.21 -7.59 -10.88
C LYS A 58 -1.01 -6.51 -10.16
N THR A 59 -2.33 -6.53 -10.25
CA THR A 59 -3.19 -5.56 -9.55
C THR A 59 -3.04 -5.68 -8.03
N VAL A 60 -3.02 -6.91 -7.50
CA VAL A 60 -2.81 -7.15 -6.05
C VAL A 60 -1.46 -6.62 -5.58
N ILE A 61 -0.40 -6.78 -6.37
CA ILE A 61 0.92 -6.23 -6.03
C ILE A 61 0.89 -4.69 -5.98
N GLU A 62 0.27 -4.04 -6.97
CA GLU A 62 0.13 -2.57 -6.96
C GLU A 62 -0.66 -2.08 -5.74
N ASN A 63 -1.76 -2.74 -5.42
CA ASN A 63 -2.57 -2.46 -4.24
C ASN A 63 -1.77 -2.66 -2.95
N SER A 64 -0.92 -3.69 -2.88
CA SER A 64 -0.05 -3.95 -1.73
C SER A 64 0.96 -2.81 -1.52
N TYR A 65 1.54 -2.25 -2.57
CA TYR A 65 2.39 -1.07 -2.48
C TYR A 65 1.65 0.14 -1.91
N GLN A 66 0.38 0.34 -2.27
CA GLN A 66 -0.44 1.41 -1.71
C GLN A 66 -0.67 1.24 -0.21
N VAL A 67 -1.02 0.04 0.24
CA VAL A 67 -1.22 -0.25 1.67
C VAL A 67 0.09 -0.06 2.43
N MET A 68 1.22 -0.56 1.90
CA MET A 68 2.54 -0.36 2.50
C MET A 68 2.92 1.12 2.57
N ALA A 69 2.65 1.90 1.52
CA ALA A 69 2.91 3.33 1.50
C ALA A 69 2.20 4.04 2.65
N ILE A 70 0.92 3.78 2.85
CA ILE A 70 0.14 4.35 3.96
C ILE A 70 0.71 3.93 5.32
N GLN A 71 1.14 2.67 5.45
CA GLN A 71 1.76 2.16 6.67
C GLN A 71 3.08 2.88 6.98
N PHE A 72 3.96 3.06 5.99
CA PHE A 72 5.22 3.79 6.18
C PHE A 72 5.00 5.25 6.56
N MET A 73 4.01 5.91 5.94
CA MET A 73 3.63 7.28 6.31
C MET A 73 3.15 7.33 7.77
N GLY A 74 2.34 6.36 8.19
CA GLY A 74 1.88 6.24 9.57
C GLY A 74 3.02 6.02 10.56
N MET A 75 3.97 5.13 10.24
CA MET A 75 5.15 4.88 11.07
C MET A 75 6.04 6.13 11.19
N ALA A 76 6.30 6.84 10.09
CA ALA A 76 7.07 8.07 10.12
C ALA A 76 6.40 9.12 11.04
N GLN A 77 5.08 9.31 10.92
CA GLN A 77 4.34 10.23 11.77
C GLN A 77 4.36 9.81 13.25
N ALA A 78 4.29 8.51 13.53
CA ALA A 78 4.37 7.98 14.90
C ALA A 78 5.76 8.21 15.53
N ILE A 79 6.85 8.06 14.76
CA ILE A 79 8.21 8.33 15.22
C ILE A 79 8.35 9.77 15.70
N ASP A 80 7.80 10.74 14.94
CA ASP A 80 7.83 12.15 15.34
C ASP A 80 6.96 12.42 16.56
N TYR A 81 5.75 11.88 16.59
CA TYR A 81 4.85 12.05 17.72
C TYR A 81 5.44 11.52 19.03
N LEU A 82 6.07 10.34 18.98
CA LEU A 82 6.70 9.71 20.12
C LEU A 82 8.10 10.27 20.44
N LYS A 83 8.66 11.10 19.55
CA LYS A 83 10.01 11.68 19.69
C LYS A 83 11.09 10.61 19.91
N ILE A 84 11.05 9.54 19.12
CA ILE A 84 11.95 8.38 19.25
C ILE A 84 12.98 8.27 18.12
N GLN A 85 13.24 9.36 17.40
CA GLN A 85 14.21 9.39 16.29
C GLN A 85 15.59 8.88 16.72
N ASP A 86 16.03 9.24 17.94
CA ASP A 86 17.34 8.84 18.47
C ASP A 86 17.42 7.35 18.85
N ARG A 87 16.29 6.66 18.94
CA ARG A 87 16.20 5.24 19.28
C ARG A 87 16.19 4.35 18.03
N LEU A 88 16.14 4.92 16.83
CA LEU A 88 16.16 4.18 15.59
C LEU A 88 17.55 3.59 15.33
N SER A 89 17.58 2.39 14.75
CA SER A 89 18.81 1.83 14.21
C SER A 89 19.35 2.73 13.09
N PRO A 90 20.66 2.69 12.76
CA PRO A 90 21.23 3.51 11.69
C PRO A 90 20.48 3.34 10.35
N LYS A 91 20.14 2.11 10.00
CA LYS A 91 19.40 1.81 8.77
C LYS A 91 17.96 2.35 8.80
N SER A 92 17.25 2.18 9.91
CA SER A 92 15.89 2.71 10.06
C SER A 92 15.87 4.24 10.08
N ARG A 93 16.91 4.86 10.64
CA ARG A 93 17.06 6.32 10.63
C ARG A 93 17.24 6.84 9.20
N GLN A 94 18.11 6.20 8.41
CA GLN A 94 18.30 6.56 7.01
C GLN A 94 16.98 6.51 6.24
N VAL A 95 16.23 5.42 6.32
CA VAL A 95 14.91 5.27 5.68
C VAL A 95 13.93 6.35 6.16
N TYR A 96 13.91 6.63 7.46
CA TYR A 96 13.07 7.69 8.02
C TYR A 96 13.42 9.07 7.45
N GLU A 97 14.71 9.42 7.36
CA GLU A 97 15.18 10.70 6.80
C GLU A 97 14.84 10.81 5.30
N GLU A 98 15.00 9.74 4.53
CA GLU A 98 14.59 9.67 3.13
C GLU A 98 13.09 9.90 2.98
N ILE A 99 12.25 9.24 3.77
CA ILE A 99 10.80 9.44 3.77
C ILE A 99 10.46 10.90 4.12
N ARG A 100 11.12 11.49 5.11
CA ARG A 100 10.88 12.88 5.51
C ARG A 100 11.27 13.91 4.47
N SER A 101 12.14 13.56 3.54
CA SER A 101 12.51 14.46 2.44
C SER A 101 11.34 14.77 1.49
N PHE A 102 10.38 13.87 1.34
CA PHE A 102 9.20 14.04 0.47
C PHE A 102 7.84 13.95 1.18
N PHE A 103 7.83 13.50 2.44
CA PHE A 103 6.65 13.45 3.29
C PHE A 103 6.91 14.24 4.59
N PRO A 104 6.63 15.55 4.62
CA PRO A 104 6.85 16.38 5.81
C PRO A 104 5.89 16.01 6.95
N VAL A 105 6.31 16.31 8.17
CA VAL A 105 5.42 16.22 9.34
C VAL A 105 4.21 17.12 9.12
N PHE A 106 3.03 16.61 9.39
CA PHE A 106 1.81 17.39 9.28
C PHE A 106 1.03 17.40 10.60
N THR A 107 0.36 18.51 10.86
CA THR A 107 -0.50 18.73 12.04
C THR A 107 -1.95 19.03 11.66
N ASN A 108 -2.17 19.43 10.42
CA ASN A 108 -3.49 19.72 9.87
C ASN A 108 -3.82 18.73 8.75
N ASP A 109 -5.11 18.41 8.62
CA ASP A 109 -5.58 17.54 7.56
C ASP A 109 -5.42 18.20 6.19
N THR A 110 -4.75 17.48 5.30
CA THR A 110 -4.59 17.85 3.89
C THR A 110 -4.70 16.58 3.04
N PRO A 111 -5.15 16.68 1.79
CA PRO A 111 -5.16 15.54 0.88
C PRO A 111 -3.77 14.90 0.76
N LYS A 112 -3.67 13.58 0.99
CA LYS A 112 -2.40 12.83 1.04
C LYS A 112 -2.13 11.96 -0.19
N TYR A 113 -2.96 12.03 -1.22
CA TYR A 113 -2.83 11.15 -2.38
C TYR A 113 -1.48 11.30 -3.11
N LYS A 114 -0.95 12.53 -3.21
CA LYS A 114 0.36 12.78 -3.85
C LYS A 114 1.53 12.21 -3.04
N GLU A 115 1.43 12.29 -1.73
CA GLU A 115 2.44 11.72 -0.82
C GLU A 115 2.37 10.19 -0.85
N ILE A 116 1.18 9.60 -0.94
CA ILE A 116 1.00 8.16 -1.11
C ILE A 116 1.64 7.70 -2.43
N GLU A 117 1.38 8.38 -3.55
CA GLU A 117 2.00 8.07 -4.85
C GLU A 117 3.53 8.11 -4.79
N ARG A 118 4.10 9.18 -4.20
CA ARG A 118 5.56 9.31 -4.03
C ARG A 118 6.14 8.20 -3.16
N MET A 119 5.44 7.81 -2.10
CA MET A 119 5.85 6.71 -1.24
C MET A 119 5.80 5.37 -1.98
N MET A 120 4.77 5.12 -2.79
CA MET A 120 4.70 3.93 -3.64
C MET A 120 5.88 3.88 -4.62
N ASP A 121 6.21 4.99 -5.25
CA ASP A 121 7.35 5.10 -6.17
C ASP A 121 8.69 4.85 -5.46
N TYR A 122 8.85 5.39 -4.26
CA TYR A 122 10.01 5.13 -3.42
C TYR A 122 10.16 3.64 -3.11
N LEU A 123 9.10 2.99 -2.62
CA LEU A 123 9.11 1.56 -2.28
C LEU A 123 9.38 0.66 -3.51
N LYS A 124 8.93 1.05 -4.69
CA LYS A 124 9.18 0.31 -5.95
C LYS A 124 10.64 0.44 -6.41
N LYS A 125 11.31 1.55 -6.13
CA LYS A 125 12.72 1.78 -6.49
C LYS A 125 13.68 1.00 -5.60
N GLU A 126 13.41 0.94 -4.30
CA GLU A 126 14.26 0.24 -3.32
C GLU A 126 14.26 -1.30 -3.53
N ASN A 127 13.31 -1.84 -4.29
CA ASN A 127 13.21 -3.27 -4.61
C ASN A 127 13.81 -3.65 -5.98
N LYS A 128 14.58 -2.74 -6.60
CA LYS A 128 15.35 -3.02 -7.82
C LYS A 128 16.83 -3.25 -7.46
#